data_ab211adeb48f37fb02912af4db94a10b
#
_entry.id   ab211adeb48f37fb02912af4db94a10b
#
_cell.length_a   1.000
_cell.length_b   1.000
_cell.length_c   1.000
_cell.angle_alpha   90.00
_cell.angle_beta   90.00
_cell.angle_gamma   90.00
#
_symmetry.space_group_name_H-M   'P 1'
#
loop_
_entity.id
_entity.type
_entity.pdbx_description
1 polymer ?
#
loop_
_entity_poly.entity_id
_entity_poly.type
_entity_poly.pdbx_seq_one_letter_code
_entity_poly.pdbx_strand_id
1 'polypeptide(L)'
;TVLLNRQSGSRTCIWNPGTVQPPRPEELDTQTLTHAHALHLDGHMLDAAVHAAKLCRAAGVPVCHDAGGVYPNIERLLPHVSWLIPSEEFALKITGEADAPSAARALMAAYHPELIVVTQGSRGGIILDAQGLRGYDCYRVEVADSNGCGDTFHGAFVAGMLKGMGVDSACRYASAAAAIKCMRLGARRAMPDDAECRAFLAARGVAL
;
A
#
# COMPACT_ATOMS: atom_id res chain seq x y z
N THR A 1 -6.61 7.14 19.04
CA THR A 1 -5.40 7.30 19.88
C THR A 1 -4.37 6.29 19.44
N VAL A 2 -3.13 6.73 19.24
CA VAL A 2 -2.01 5.83 18.91
C VAL A 2 -1.04 5.85 20.11
N LEU A 3 -0.75 4.65 20.62
CA LEU A 3 0.24 4.42 21.68
C LEU A 3 1.52 3.94 21.03
N LEU A 4 2.62 4.68 21.22
CA LEU A 4 3.94 4.31 20.72
C LEU A 4 4.78 3.72 21.86
N ASN A 5 5.34 2.54 21.63
CA ASN A 5 6.32 1.95 22.54
C ASN A 5 7.71 2.49 22.18
N ARG A 6 8.32 3.26 23.11
CA ARG A 6 9.62 3.90 22.88
C ARG A 6 10.79 2.90 22.79
N GLN A 7 10.65 1.72 23.35
CA GLN A 7 11.72 0.71 23.34
C GLN A 7 11.71 -0.13 22.07
N SER A 8 10.53 -0.53 21.61
CA SER A 8 10.38 -1.42 20.45
C SER A 8 10.03 -0.71 19.14
N GLY A 9 9.66 0.58 19.19
CA GLY A 9 9.10 1.30 18.04
C GLY A 9 7.72 0.80 17.59
N SER A 10 7.13 -0.18 18.30
CA SER A 10 5.81 -0.71 17.98
C SER A 10 4.69 0.28 18.32
N ARG A 11 3.55 0.11 17.68
CA ARG A 11 2.37 0.94 17.92
C ARG A 11 1.14 0.09 18.22
N THR A 12 0.26 0.63 19.05
CA THR A 12 -1.10 0.13 19.26
C THR A 12 -2.09 1.23 18.91
N CYS A 13 -3.04 0.94 18.03
CA CYS A 13 -4.09 1.87 17.65
C CYS A 13 -5.37 1.55 18.42
N ILE A 14 -5.88 2.54 19.14
CA ILE A 14 -7.20 2.51 19.78
C ILE A 14 -8.07 3.47 18.99
N TRP A 15 -9.06 2.94 18.27
CA TRP A 15 -9.92 3.75 17.44
C TRP A 15 -11.40 3.52 17.75
N ASN A 16 -12.20 4.51 17.45
CA ASN A 16 -13.64 4.47 17.53
C ASN A 16 -14.20 4.96 16.19
N PRO A 17 -15.07 4.22 15.51
CA PRO A 17 -15.62 4.61 14.20
C PRO A 17 -16.45 5.91 14.27
N GLY A 18 -16.83 6.34 15.46
CA GLY A 18 -17.68 7.51 15.63
C GLY A 18 -19.10 7.26 15.13
N THR A 19 -19.74 8.34 14.70
CA THR A 19 -21.14 8.31 14.20
C THR A 19 -21.22 8.52 12.68
N VAL A 20 -20.10 8.64 12.00
CA VAL A 20 -20.06 8.82 10.54
C VAL A 20 -20.52 7.53 9.87
N GLN A 21 -21.56 7.66 9.05
CA GLN A 21 -22.03 6.54 8.25
C GLN A 21 -21.13 6.37 7.03
N PRO A 22 -20.81 5.12 6.63
CA PRO A 22 -20.09 4.90 5.38
C PRO A 22 -20.95 5.41 4.20
N PRO A 23 -20.32 5.94 3.14
CA PRO A 23 -21.04 6.34 1.94
C PRO A 23 -21.70 5.10 1.31
N ARG A 24 -22.90 5.28 0.79
CA ARG A 24 -23.57 4.24 0.02
C ARG A 24 -22.99 4.21 -1.40
N PRO A 25 -22.97 3.05 -2.08
CA PRO A 25 -22.46 2.93 -3.43
C PRO A 25 -23.02 3.97 -4.43
N GLU A 26 -24.31 4.26 -4.33
CA GLU A 26 -25.02 5.21 -5.19
C GLU A 26 -24.70 6.69 -4.91
N GLU A 27 -24.05 7.00 -3.79
CA GLU A 27 -23.61 8.35 -3.43
C GLU A 27 -22.24 8.70 -4.02
N LEU A 28 -21.56 7.71 -4.60
CA LEU A 28 -20.23 7.93 -5.19
C LEU A 28 -20.33 8.66 -6.53
N ASP A 29 -19.49 9.67 -6.72
CA ASP A 29 -19.41 10.39 -7.99
C ASP A 29 -18.71 9.54 -9.05
N THR A 30 -19.52 8.92 -9.91
CA THR A 30 -19.06 8.08 -11.01
C THR A 30 -18.13 8.83 -11.96
N GLN A 31 -18.39 10.12 -12.23
CA GLN A 31 -17.57 10.90 -13.15
C GLN A 31 -16.15 11.07 -12.60
N THR A 32 -16.00 11.46 -11.34
CA THR A 32 -14.69 11.57 -10.68
C THR A 32 -13.95 10.23 -10.69
N LEU A 33 -14.64 9.13 -10.37
CA LEU A 33 -14.03 7.80 -10.32
C LEU A 33 -13.52 7.34 -11.69
N THR A 34 -14.33 7.48 -12.72
CA THR A 34 -14.01 6.99 -14.07
C THR A 34 -13.00 7.86 -14.85
N HIS A 35 -12.71 9.07 -14.36
CA HIS A 35 -11.70 9.97 -14.93
C HIS A 35 -10.46 10.14 -14.02
N ALA A 36 -10.39 9.40 -12.93
CA ALA A 36 -9.21 9.41 -12.06
C ALA A 36 -8.01 8.74 -12.75
N HIS A 37 -6.80 9.11 -12.34
CA HIS A 37 -5.58 8.43 -12.82
C HIS A 37 -5.32 7.11 -12.10
N ALA A 38 -5.79 6.97 -10.87
CA ALA A 38 -5.81 5.74 -10.09
C ALA A 38 -6.82 5.87 -8.95
N LEU A 39 -7.35 4.75 -8.48
CA LEU A 39 -8.13 4.66 -7.24
C LEU A 39 -7.27 3.96 -6.18
N HIS A 40 -7.12 4.59 -5.01
CA HIS A 40 -6.43 3.99 -3.87
C HIS A 40 -7.43 3.66 -2.76
N LEU A 41 -7.39 2.43 -2.26
CA LEU A 41 -8.30 1.90 -1.24
C LEU A 41 -7.52 1.24 -0.11
N ASP A 42 -8.03 1.32 1.11
CA ASP A 42 -7.47 0.71 2.32
C ASP A 42 -8.31 -0.46 2.88
N GLY A 43 -9.35 -0.86 2.16
CA GLY A 43 -10.24 -1.96 2.53
C GLY A 43 -11.36 -1.59 3.49
N HIS A 44 -11.43 -0.34 3.95
CA HIS A 44 -12.58 0.15 4.71
C HIS A 44 -13.79 0.46 3.82
N MET A 45 -14.98 0.56 4.44
CA MET A 45 -16.23 0.89 3.74
C MET A 45 -16.48 -0.02 2.52
N LEU A 46 -16.42 -1.32 2.75
CA LEU A 46 -16.27 -2.36 1.73
C LEU A 46 -17.27 -2.26 0.57
N ASP A 47 -18.56 -2.00 0.82
CA ASP A 47 -19.56 -1.95 -0.26
C ASP A 47 -19.29 -0.77 -1.22
N ALA A 48 -18.96 0.40 -0.69
CA ALA A 48 -18.57 1.56 -1.47
C ALA A 48 -17.23 1.29 -2.21
N ALA A 49 -16.24 0.69 -1.53
CA ALA A 49 -14.96 0.34 -2.11
C ALA A 49 -15.08 -0.64 -3.28
N VAL A 50 -15.89 -1.69 -3.13
CA VAL A 50 -16.15 -2.67 -4.22
C VAL A 50 -16.86 -2.01 -5.40
N HIS A 51 -17.83 -1.14 -5.14
CA HIS A 51 -18.54 -0.41 -6.19
C HIS A 51 -17.59 0.52 -6.97
N ALA A 52 -16.82 1.34 -6.24
CA ALA A 52 -15.81 2.23 -6.85
C ALA A 52 -14.76 1.46 -7.67
N ALA A 53 -14.25 0.36 -7.12
CA ALA A 53 -13.27 -0.49 -7.81
C ALA A 53 -13.83 -1.06 -9.13
N LYS A 54 -15.08 -1.52 -9.14
CA LYS A 54 -15.75 -2.00 -10.37
C LYS A 54 -15.87 -0.91 -11.42
N LEU A 55 -16.30 0.29 -11.04
CA LEU A 55 -16.42 1.44 -11.95
C LEU A 55 -15.06 1.83 -12.53
N CYS A 56 -14.04 1.95 -11.68
CA CYS A 56 -12.68 2.28 -12.10
C CYS A 56 -12.11 1.23 -13.07
N ARG A 57 -12.21 -0.05 -12.72
CA ARG A 57 -11.73 -1.15 -13.59
C ARG A 57 -12.42 -1.16 -14.94
N ALA A 58 -13.74 -0.95 -14.98
CA ALA A 58 -14.50 -0.87 -16.23
C ALA A 58 -14.10 0.33 -17.11
N ALA A 59 -13.62 1.41 -16.50
CA ALA A 59 -13.12 2.62 -17.19
C ALA A 59 -11.60 2.54 -17.50
N GLY A 60 -10.91 1.46 -17.18
CA GLY A 60 -9.45 1.34 -17.37
C GLY A 60 -8.61 2.10 -16.33
N VAL A 61 -9.22 2.56 -15.24
CA VAL A 61 -8.53 3.22 -14.13
C VAL A 61 -7.94 2.16 -13.20
N PRO A 62 -6.62 2.14 -12.94
CA PRO A 62 -6.01 1.17 -12.05
C PRO A 62 -6.50 1.36 -10.61
N VAL A 63 -6.75 0.23 -9.94
CA VAL A 63 -7.16 0.18 -8.54
C VAL A 63 -6.02 -0.36 -7.70
N CYS A 64 -5.52 0.45 -6.79
CA CYS A 64 -4.50 0.07 -5.82
C CYS A 64 -5.17 -0.23 -4.47
N HIS A 65 -4.80 -1.36 -3.86
CA HIS A 65 -5.28 -1.72 -2.53
C HIS A 65 -4.12 -1.82 -1.54
N ASP A 66 -4.16 -0.96 -0.52
CA ASP A 66 -3.38 -1.08 0.72
C ASP A 66 -4.03 -2.18 1.58
N ALA A 67 -3.49 -3.39 1.48
CA ALA A 67 -3.99 -4.54 2.22
C ALA A 67 -3.21 -4.72 3.53
N GLY A 68 -3.33 -3.74 4.42
CA GLY A 68 -2.66 -3.72 5.73
C GLY A 68 -3.34 -4.58 6.79
N GLY A 69 -4.64 -4.87 6.66
CA GLY A 69 -5.42 -5.66 7.61
C GLY A 69 -6.48 -6.53 6.93
N VAL A 70 -6.75 -7.70 7.51
CA VAL A 70 -7.82 -8.59 7.02
C VAL A 70 -9.14 -8.18 7.67
N TYR A 71 -9.99 -7.53 6.89
CA TYR A 71 -11.33 -7.13 7.28
C TYR A 71 -12.37 -8.17 6.82
N PRO A 72 -13.54 -8.25 7.48
CA PRO A 72 -14.60 -9.19 7.08
C PRO A 72 -14.99 -9.00 5.61
N ASN A 73 -15.04 -10.10 4.86
CA ASN A 73 -15.43 -10.17 3.44
C ASN A 73 -14.52 -9.34 2.50
N ILE A 74 -13.27 -9.06 2.87
CA ILE A 74 -12.33 -8.30 2.04
C ILE A 74 -12.08 -8.96 0.68
N GLU A 75 -12.24 -10.27 0.59
CA GLU A 75 -12.15 -11.06 -0.64
C GLU A 75 -13.12 -10.60 -1.75
N ARG A 76 -14.18 -9.87 -1.40
CA ARG A 76 -15.08 -9.25 -2.40
C ARG A 76 -14.43 -8.11 -3.17
N LEU A 77 -13.41 -7.47 -2.59
CA LEU A 77 -12.67 -6.37 -3.23
C LEU A 77 -11.55 -6.89 -4.13
N LEU A 78 -10.86 -7.96 -3.72
CA LEU A 78 -9.62 -8.42 -4.34
C LEU A 78 -9.72 -8.70 -5.85
N PRO A 79 -10.82 -9.26 -6.42
CA PRO A 79 -10.97 -9.46 -7.87
C PRO A 79 -11.00 -8.16 -8.71
N HIS A 80 -11.16 -7.01 -8.06
CA HIS A 80 -11.26 -5.71 -8.72
C HIS A 80 -10.00 -4.85 -8.53
N VAL A 81 -8.95 -5.41 -7.93
CA VAL A 81 -7.67 -4.73 -7.65
C VAL A 81 -6.70 -4.96 -8.81
N SER A 82 -6.07 -3.88 -9.29
CA SER A 82 -4.99 -3.93 -10.29
C SER A 82 -3.63 -4.11 -9.59
N TRP A 83 -3.37 -3.30 -8.59
CA TRP A 83 -2.12 -3.27 -7.84
C TRP A 83 -2.41 -3.66 -6.39
N LEU A 84 -2.15 -4.92 -6.06
CA LEU A 84 -2.37 -5.45 -4.71
C LEU A 84 -1.09 -5.31 -3.88
N ILE A 85 -1.15 -4.50 -2.83
CA ILE A 85 0.00 -4.24 -1.98
C ILE A 85 -0.31 -4.70 -0.54
N PRO A 86 -0.22 -6.02 -0.27
CA PRO A 86 -0.48 -6.54 1.06
C PRO A 86 0.74 -6.42 1.98
N SER A 87 0.47 -6.28 3.27
CA SER A 87 1.46 -6.66 4.27
C SER A 87 1.69 -8.17 4.24
N GLU A 88 2.87 -8.62 4.67
CA GLU A 88 3.15 -10.06 4.81
C GLU A 88 2.11 -10.75 5.71
N GLU A 89 1.73 -10.10 6.81
CA GLU A 89 0.69 -10.62 7.72
C GLU A 89 -0.65 -10.82 7.00
N PHE A 90 -1.09 -9.83 6.21
CA PHE A 90 -2.30 -9.98 5.40
C PHE A 90 -2.18 -11.14 4.42
N ALA A 91 -1.08 -11.18 3.66
CA ALA A 91 -0.87 -12.18 2.62
C ALA A 91 -0.90 -13.60 3.18
N LEU A 92 -0.16 -13.86 4.26
CA LEU A 92 -0.15 -15.16 4.93
C LEU A 92 -1.51 -15.54 5.51
N LYS A 93 -2.20 -14.59 6.15
CA LYS A 93 -3.49 -14.85 6.79
C LYS A 93 -4.60 -15.15 5.81
N ILE A 94 -4.66 -14.45 4.67
CA ILE A 94 -5.73 -14.63 3.67
C ILE A 94 -5.52 -15.88 2.83
N THR A 95 -4.28 -16.31 2.62
CA THR A 95 -3.94 -17.46 1.79
C THR A 95 -3.72 -18.74 2.58
N GLY A 96 -3.35 -18.65 3.86
CA GLY A 96 -2.93 -19.78 4.67
C GLY A 96 -1.52 -20.29 4.36
N GLU A 97 -0.76 -19.59 3.50
CA GLU A 97 0.58 -19.97 3.09
C GLU A 97 1.62 -19.70 4.20
N ALA A 98 2.76 -20.40 4.12
CA ALA A 98 3.80 -20.34 5.14
C ALA A 98 4.80 -19.19 4.94
N ASP A 99 4.91 -18.65 3.72
CA ASP A 99 5.86 -17.60 3.38
C ASP A 99 5.29 -16.61 2.35
N ALA A 100 5.90 -15.44 2.28
CA ALA A 100 5.45 -14.36 1.40
C ALA A 100 5.54 -14.71 -0.11
N PRO A 101 6.57 -15.40 -0.62
CA PRO A 101 6.60 -15.88 -2.00
C PRO A 101 5.43 -16.79 -2.38
N SER A 102 5.10 -17.76 -1.53
CA SER A 102 3.97 -18.68 -1.76
C SER A 102 2.64 -17.94 -1.67
N ALA A 103 2.48 -17.06 -0.69
CA ALA A 103 1.29 -16.22 -0.54
C ALA A 103 1.07 -15.29 -1.74
N ALA A 104 2.13 -14.67 -2.26
CA ALA A 104 2.02 -13.83 -3.46
C ALA A 104 1.55 -14.64 -4.68
N ARG A 105 2.07 -15.86 -4.89
CA ARG A 105 1.62 -16.75 -5.97
C ARG A 105 0.17 -17.17 -5.79
N ALA A 106 -0.24 -17.51 -4.58
CA ALA A 106 -1.63 -17.88 -4.27
C ALA A 106 -2.59 -16.72 -4.54
N LEU A 107 -2.24 -15.50 -4.12
CA LEU A 107 -3.03 -14.29 -4.41
C LEU A 107 -3.10 -13.99 -5.91
N MET A 108 -1.98 -14.13 -6.63
CA MET A 108 -1.94 -13.94 -8.09
C MET A 108 -2.84 -14.94 -8.80
N ALA A 109 -2.80 -16.20 -8.39
CA ALA A 109 -3.63 -17.27 -8.98
C ALA A 109 -5.12 -17.12 -8.67
N ALA A 110 -5.47 -16.62 -7.47
CA ALA A 110 -6.85 -16.48 -7.04
C ALA A 110 -7.55 -15.23 -7.60
N TYR A 111 -6.84 -14.10 -7.69
CA TYR A 111 -7.47 -12.79 -7.95
C TYR A 111 -6.96 -12.09 -9.21
N HIS A 112 -5.89 -12.59 -9.83
CA HIS A 112 -5.32 -12.09 -11.09
C HIS A 112 -5.05 -10.57 -11.14
N PRO A 113 -4.45 -9.96 -10.10
CA PRO A 113 -4.02 -8.56 -10.19
C PRO A 113 -2.89 -8.42 -11.22
N GLU A 114 -2.66 -7.22 -11.72
CA GLU A 114 -1.55 -6.92 -12.64
C GLU A 114 -0.18 -7.05 -11.95
N LEU A 115 -0.13 -6.72 -10.65
CA LEU A 115 1.05 -6.89 -9.83
C LEU A 115 0.68 -7.07 -8.35
N ILE A 116 1.58 -7.72 -7.62
CA ILE A 116 1.54 -7.85 -6.17
C ILE A 116 2.86 -7.33 -5.60
N VAL A 117 2.77 -6.50 -4.55
CA VAL A 117 3.93 -6.04 -3.78
C VAL A 117 3.72 -6.39 -2.32
N VAL A 118 4.29 -7.50 -1.85
CA VAL A 118 4.20 -7.86 -0.43
C VAL A 118 5.22 -7.05 0.37
N THR A 119 4.74 -6.23 1.30
CA THR A 119 5.61 -5.44 2.18
C THR A 119 6.01 -6.24 3.41
N GLN A 120 7.31 -6.23 3.76
CA GLN A 120 7.87 -6.98 4.90
C GLN A 120 8.57 -6.04 5.92
N GLY A 121 8.11 -4.79 5.99
CA GLY A 121 8.65 -3.77 6.90
C GLY A 121 10.15 -3.53 6.69
N SER A 122 10.95 -3.67 7.75
CA SER A 122 12.41 -3.44 7.69
C SER A 122 13.19 -4.47 6.86
N ARG A 123 12.53 -5.49 6.34
CA ARG A 123 13.11 -6.50 5.44
C ARG A 123 12.90 -6.19 3.95
N GLY A 124 12.30 -5.02 3.62
CA GLY A 124 11.92 -4.70 2.25
C GLY A 124 10.63 -5.39 1.85
N GLY A 125 10.68 -6.19 0.81
CA GLY A 125 9.52 -6.96 0.36
C GLY A 125 9.77 -7.72 -0.93
N ILE A 126 8.69 -8.23 -1.52
CA ILE A 126 8.72 -8.96 -2.77
C ILE A 126 7.73 -8.38 -3.77
N ILE A 127 8.07 -8.48 -5.03
CA ILE A 127 7.27 -8.08 -6.19
C ILE A 127 6.94 -9.36 -6.97
N LEU A 128 5.70 -9.50 -7.39
CA LEU A 128 5.26 -10.51 -8.36
C LEU A 128 4.44 -9.83 -9.45
N ASP A 129 4.92 -9.89 -10.67
CA ASP A 129 4.28 -9.36 -11.87
C ASP A 129 4.61 -10.21 -13.10
N ALA A 130 4.38 -9.72 -14.31
CA ALA A 130 4.71 -10.41 -15.55
C ALA A 130 6.21 -10.70 -15.73
N GLN A 131 7.09 -9.99 -15.02
CA GLN A 131 8.55 -10.24 -15.03
C GLN A 131 8.96 -11.35 -14.05
N GLY A 132 8.03 -11.84 -13.24
CA GLY A 132 8.25 -12.88 -12.24
C GLY A 132 8.43 -12.36 -10.82
N LEU A 133 8.80 -13.28 -9.94
CA LEU A 133 9.00 -13.01 -8.52
C LEU A 133 10.41 -12.48 -8.27
N ARG A 134 10.53 -11.36 -7.55
CA ARG A 134 11.80 -10.76 -7.15
C ARG A 134 11.67 -9.98 -5.85
N GLY A 135 12.78 -9.76 -5.16
CA GLY A 135 12.83 -8.97 -3.94
C GLY A 135 13.14 -7.49 -4.20
N TYR A 136 12.80 -6.63 -3.25
CA TYR A 136 13.30 -5.27 -3.15
C TYR A 136 13.72 -4.97 -1.71
N ASP A 137 14.73 -4.11 -1.56
CA ASP A 137 15.26 -3.74 -0.25
C ASP A 137 14.56 -2.49 0.31
N CYS A 138 14.60 -2.33 1.64
CA CYS A 138 14.27 -1.10 2.31
C CYS A 138 15.54 -0.36 2.76
N TYR A 139 15.37 0.88 3.21
CA TYR A 139 16.46 1.71 3.75
C TYR A 139 16.47 1.67 5.27
N ARG A 140 17.59 1.23 5.86
CA ARG A 140 17.76 1.27 7.31
C ARG A 140 17.96 2.69 7.78
N VAL A 141 17.18 3.09 8.78
CA VAL A 141 17.18 4.43 9.39
C VAL A 141 16.96 4.31 10.89
N GLU A 142 17.33 5.34 11.64
CA GLU A 142 16.93 5.47 13.04
C GLU A 142 15.45 5.85 13.11
N VAL A 143 14.64 5.00 13.75
CA VAL A 143 13.19 5.15 13.77
C VAL A 143 12.76 5.99 14.96
N ALA A 144 12.17 7.17 14.67
CA ALA A 144 11.51 8.00 15.67
C ALA A 144 10.02 7.62 15.84
N ASP A 145 9.33 7.32 14.73
CA ASP A 145 7.90 6.99 14.72
C ASP A 145 7.54 6.17 13.48
N SER A 146 7.09 4.93 13.67
CA SER A 146 6.66 4.06 12.57
C SER A 146 5.20 4.23 12.16
N ASN A 147 4.42 5.10 12.83
CA ASN A 147 3.01 5.29 12.51
C ASN A 147 2.84 5.95 11.14
N GLY A 148 2.06 5.33 10.24
CA GLY A 148 1.83 5.82 8.87
C GLY A 148 2.96 5.53 7.87
N CYS A 149 3.95 4.70 8.22
CA CYS A 149 5.00 4.29 7.27
C CYS A 149 4.44 3.46 6.12
N GLY A 150 3.50 2.54 6.40
CA GLY A 150 2.80 1.76 5.39
C GLY A 150 2.01 2.69 4.46
N ASP A 151 1.17 3.56 5.03
CA ASP A 151 0.37 4.52 4.26
C ASP A 151 1.25 5.41 3.36
N THR A 152 2.42 5.84 3.89
CA THR A 152 3.39 6.60 3.12
C THR A 152 3.99 5.78 1.98
N PHE A 153 4.32 4.51 2.21
CA PHE A 153 4.80 3.61 1.16
C PHE A 153 3.76 3.47 0.05
N HIS A 154 2.52 3.16 0.39
CA HIS A 154 1.44 2.96 -0.58
C HIS A 154 1.17 4.22 -1.40
N GLY A 155 1.04 5.38 -0.75
CA GLY A 155 0.84 6.65 -1.43
C GLY A 155 2.01 7.01 -2.36
N ALA A 156 3.25 6.82 -1.91
CA ALA A 156 4.44 7.07 -2.71
C ALA A 156 4.58 6.07 -3.88
N PHE A 157 4.21 4.80 -3.69
CA PHE A 157 4.20 3.81 -4.76
C PHE A 157 3.23 4.21 -5.87
N VAL A 158 1.98 4.52 -5.52
CA VAL A 158 0.98 5.00 -6.50
C VAL A 158 1.48 6.24 -7.22
N ALA A 159 2.03 7.22 -6.50
CA ALA A 159 2.60 8.43 -7.10
C ALA A 159 3.76 8.12 -8.05
N GLY A 160 4.63 7.17 -7.71
CA GLY A 160 5.73 6.71 -8.58
C GLY A 160 5.21 6.07 -9.86
N MET A 161 4.25 5.16 -9.75
CA MET A 161 3.60 4.52 -10.91
C MET A 161 2.94 5.56 -11.84
N LEU A 162 2.22 6.54 -11.29
CA LEU A 162 1.59 7.61 -12.06
C LEU A 162 2.59 8.59 -12.70
N LYS A 163 3.82 8.67 -12.17
CA LYS A 163 4.95 9.40 -12.79
C LYS A 163 5.67 8.57 -13.86
N GLY A 164 5.20 7.38 -14.17
CA GLY A 164 5.78 6.50 -15.18
C GLY A 164 7.01 5.71 -14.71
N MET A 165 7.24 5.61 -13.41
CA MET A 165 8.30 4.73 -12.88
C MET A 165 7.93 3.27 -13.13
N GLY A 166 8.91 2.44 -13.47
CA GLY A 166 8.74 0.98 -13.42
C GLY A 166 8.52 0.50 -11.98
N VAL A 167 7.93 -0.69 -11.81
CA VAL A 167 7.55 -1.24 -10.49
C VAL A 167 8.70 -1.25 -9.50
N ASP A 168 9.90 -1.66 -9.92
CA ASP A 168 11.10 -1.69 -9.08
C ASP A 168 11.51 -0.30 -8.60
N SER A 169 11.50 0.69 -9.49
CA SER A 169 11.79 2.09 -9.15
C SER A 169 10.72 2.69 -8.24
N ALA A 170 9.44 2.36 -8.47
CA ALA A 170 8.34 2.79 -7.61
C ALA A 170 8.47 2.20 -6.19
N CYS A 171 8.89 0.92 -6.06
CA CYS A 171 9.17 0.29 -4.76
C CYS A 171 10.36 0.96 -4.04
N ARG A 172 11.46 1.28 -4.75
CA ARG A 172 12.60 2.00 -4.18
C ARG A 172 12.20 3.40 -3.72
N TYR A 173 11.45 4.12 -4.54
CA TYR A 173 10.94 5.45 -4.21
C TYR A 173 10.00 5.42 -2.99
N ALA A 174 9.07 4.47 -2.95
CA ALA A 174 8.15 4.27 -1.84
C ALA A 174 8.88 3.88 -0.54
N SER A 175 9.90 3.02 -0.64
CA SER A 175 10.76 2.64 0.49
C SER A 175 11.53 3.84 1.04
N ALA A 176 12.02 4.74 0.17
CA ALA A 176 12.68 5.97 0.59
C ALA A 176 11.72 6.91 1.32
N ALA A 177 10.52 7.11 0.78
CA ALA A 177 9.49 7.93 1.42
C ALA A 177 9.11 7.38 2.81
N ALA A 178 8.89 6.07 2.91
CA ALA A 178 8.60 5.42 4.19
C ALA A 178 9.75 5.53 5.19
N ALA A 179 11.00 5.38 4.74
CA ALA A 179 12.18 5.54 5.59
C ALA A 179 12.31 6.98 6.14
N ILE A 180 12.17 7.99 5.27
CA ILE A 180 12.21 9.41 5.69
C ILE A 180 11.10 9.69 6.72
N LYS A 181 9.89 9.21 6.45
CA LYS A 181 8.76 9.34 7.39
C LYS A 181 9.10 8.72 8.75
N CYS A 182 9.71 7.53 8.78
CA CYS A 182 10.08 6.86 10.03
C CYS A 182 11.05 7.66 10.91
N MET A 183 11.90 8.51 10.33
CA MET A 183 12.85 9.36 11.06
C MET A 183 12.20 10.56 11.76
N ARG A 184 10.91 10.82 11.55
CA ARG A 184 10.20 12.02 12.03
C ARG A 184 8.94 11.63 12.78
N LEU A 185 8.56 12.44 13.79
CA LEU A 185 7.34 12.26 14.56
C LEU A 185 6.09 12.72 13.77
N GLY A 186 5.04 11.92 13.86
CA GLY A 186 3.73 12.21 13.27
C GLY A 186 3.51 11.56 11.90
N ALA A 187 2.31 11.03 11.68
CA ALA A 187 1.99 10.31 10.44
C ALA A 187 1.97 11.26 9.22
N ARG A 188 1.14 12.31 9.26
CA ARG A 188 0.95 13.21 8.09
C ARG A 188 2.04 14.28 7.97
N ARG A 189 2.46 14.86 9.11
CA ARG A 189 3.45 15.94 9.11
C ARG A 189 4.87 15.49 8.77
N ALA A 190 5.14 14.21 8.94
CA ALA A 190 6.43 13.59 8.70
C ALA A 190 6.63 13.09 7.26
N MET A 191 5.57 13.08 6.44
CA MET A 191 5.67 12.64 5.05
C MET A 191 6.63 13.55 4.27
N PRO A 192 7.57 12.96 3.50
CA PRO A 192 8.47 13.73 2.65
C PRO A 192 7.78 14.20 1.38
N ASP A 193 8.35 15.22 0.76
CA ASP A 193 8.04 15.57 -0.62
C ASP A 193 8.91 14.81 -1.64
N ASP A 194 8.66 15.04 -2.93
CA ASP A 194 9.37 14.36 -4.02
C ASP A 194 10.87 14.70 -4.03
N ALA A 195 11.22 15.96 -3.73
CA ALA A 195 12.61 16.42 -3.73
C ALA A 195 13.41 15.76 -2.60
N GLU A 196 12.81 15.64 -1.41
CA GLU A 196 13.41 14.91 -0.28
C GLU A 196 13.64 13.42 -0.61
N CYS A 197 12.65 12.75 -1.23
CA CYS A 197 12.78 11.36 -1.63
C CYS A 197 13.93 11.17 -2.65
N ARG A 198 14.00 12.02 -3.68
CA ARG A 198 15.07 11.96 -4.68
C ARG A 198 16.44 12.25 -4.09
N ALA A 199 16.56 13.25 -3.23
CA ALA A 199 17.80 13.57 -2.54
C ALA A 199 18.26 12.42 -1.63
N PHE A 200 17.33 11.79 -0.92
CA PHE A 200 17.60 10.62 -0.07
C PHE A 200 18.15 9.43 -0.87
N LEU A 201 17.59 9.17 -2.04
CA LEU A 201 18.02 8.11 -2.96
C LEU A 201 19.37 8.44 -3.58
N ALA A 202 19.54 9.66 -4.08
CA ALA A 202 20.80 10.11 -4.69
C ALA A 202 21.99 10.03 -3.71
N ALA A 203 21.79 10.41 -2.43
CA ALA A 203 22.79 10.28 -1.38
C ALA A 203 23.20 8.82 -1.10
N ARG A 204 22.45 7.85 -1.59
CA ARG A 204 22.73 6.39 -1.47
C ARG A 204 23.13 5.74 -2.79
N GLY A 205 23.38 6.55 -3.83
CA GLY A 205 23.77 6.07 -5.15
C GLY A 205 22.65 5.32 -5.90
N VAL A 206 21.39 5.54 -5.53
CA VAL A 206 20.23 4.89 -6.16
C VAL A 206 19.63 5.83 -7.20
N ALA A 207 19.62 5.39 -8.45
CA ALA A 207 18.89 6.03 -9.56
C ALA A 207 17.44 5.48 -9.63
N LEU A 208 16.52 6.34 -10.06
CA LEU A 208 15.12 6.01 -10.33
C LEU A 208 14.88 5.86 -11.83
#